data_cc0f746a8ad904bc9f54a79689401959
#
_entry.id   cc0f746a8ad904bc9f54a79689401959
#
_cell.length_a   1.000
_cell.length_b   1.000
_cell.length_c   1.000
_cell.angle_alpha   90.00
_cell.angle_beta   90.00
_cell.angle_gamma   90.00
#
_symmetry.space_group_name_H-M   'P 1'
#
loop_
_entity.id
_entity.type
_entity.pdbx_description
1 polymer ?
#
loop_
_entity_poly.entity_id
_entity_poly.type
_entity_poly.pdbx_seq_one_letter_code
_entity_poly.pdbx_strand_id
1 'polypeptide(L)'
;MAVSLELRNTGDAGAGAEVRLLVEHALSDRPGDWRVSIAGSRENDDWEMKVEGPNGFERSYTLVGSAGEHEPLVIANVLLKLLPSMPQR
;
A
#
# COMPACT_ATOMS: atom_id res chain seq x y z
N MET A 1 -18.03 0.14 2.72
CA MET A 1 -16.56 0.19 2.87
C MET A 1 -15.92 -0.83 1.95
N ALA A 2 -15.00 -0.42 1.11
CA ALA A 2 -14.31 -1.29 0.19
C ALA A 2 -12.82 -1.00 0.17
N VAL A 3 -12.03 -2.06 0.10
CA VAL A 3 -10.59 -1.96 -0.02
C VAL A 3 -10.18 -2.75 -1.26
N SER A 4 -9.41 -2.11 -2.13
CA SER A 4 -8.94 -2.73 -3.36
C SER A 4 -7.42 -2.61 -3.42
N LEU A 5 -6.76 -3.68 -3.82
CA LEU A 5 -5.31 -3.70 -3.96
C LEU A 5 -4.96 -4.19 -5.35
N GLU A 6 -4.10 -3.46 -6.03
CA GLU A 6 -3.60 -3.85 -7.34
C GLU A 6 -2.08 -3.95 -7.28
N LEU A 7 -1.54 -5.06 -7.78
CA LEU A 7 -0.10 -5.27 -7.84
C LEU A 7 0.31 -5.51 -9.29
N ARG A 8 1.31 -4.77 -9.76
CA ARG A 8 1.83 -4.89 -11.14
C ARG A 8 3.34 -4.98 -11.10
N ASN A 9 3.88 -5.95 -11.81
CA ASN A 9 5.34 -6.11 -11.97
C ASN A 9 6.07 -6.21 -10.62
N THR A 10 5.41 -6.78 -9.63
CA THR A 10 6.02 -6.96 -8.31
C THR A 10 6.56 -8.38 -8.10
N GLY A 11 6.37 -9.25 -9.07
CA GLY A 11 6.99 -10.56 -9.08
C GLY A 11 6.24 -11.61 -8.29
N ASP A 12 6.64 -11.86 -7.10
CA ASP A 12 6.25 -13.01 -6.31
C ASP A 12 4.77 -12.99 -5.89
N ALA A 13 4.01 -13.98 -6.35
CA ALA A 13 2.58 -14.08 -6.03
C ALA A 13 2.33 -14.37 -4.54
N GLY A 14 3.22 -15.10 -3.90
CA GLY A 14 3.09 -15.41 -2.47
C GLY A 14 3.22 -14.16 -1.62
N ALA A 15 4.20 -13.32 -1.95
CA ALA A 15 4.37 -12.05 -1.25
C ALA A 15 3.18 -11.13 -1.51
N GLY A 16 2.61 -11.19 -2.72
CA GLY A 16 1.42 -10.41 -3.04
C GLY A 16 0.23 -10.74 -2.16
N ALA A 17 0.03 -12.02 -1.86
CA ALA A 17 -1.06 -12.43 -0.98
C ALA A 17 -0.87 -11.89 0.44
N GLU A 18 0.35 -11.91 0.93
CA GLU A 18 0.66 -11.39 2.26
C GLU A 18 0.47 -9.87 2.33
N VAL A 19 0.92 -9.16 1.30
CA VAL A 19 0.72 -7.71 1.21
C VAL A 19 -0.78 -7.38 1.23
N ARG A 20 -1.57 -8.14 0.47
CA ARG A 20 -3.02 -7.93 0.41
C ARG A 20 -3.65 -8.05 1.80
N LEU A 21 -3.31 -9.08 2.54
CA LEU A 21 -3.85 -9.27 3.88
C LEU A 21 -3.47 -8.13 4.81
N LEU A 22 -2.22 -7.69 4.76
CA LEU A 22 -1.76 -6.61 5.61
C LEU A 22 -2.40 -5.28 5.26
N VAL A 23 -2.56 -5.00 3.96
CA VAL A 23 -3.22 -3.78 3.51
C VAL A 23 -4.69 -3.78 3.92
N GLU A 24 -5.37 -4.89 3.73
CA GLU A 24 -6.78 -4.99 4.12
C GLU A 24 -6.94 -4.79 5.63
N HIS A 25 -6.04 -5.37 6.40
CA HIS A 25 -6.07 -5.21 7.85
C HIS A 25 -5.83 -3.74 8.25
N ALA A 26 -4.85 -3.10 7.62
CA ALA A 26 -4.52 -1.72 7.94
C ALA A 26 -5.69 -0.76 7.66
N LEU A 27 -6.50 -1.06 6.66
CA LEU A 27 -7.60 -0.19 6.25
C LEU A 27 -8.95 -0.63 6.80
N SER A 28 -9.00 -1.74 7.54
CA SER A 28 -10.26 -2.33 7.98
C SER A 28 -11.08 -1.43 8.91
N ASP A 29 -10.42 -0.57 9.65
CA ASP A 29 -11.08 0.32 10.61
C ASP A 29 -11.40 1.70 10.01
N ARG A 30 -11.14 1.89 8.73
CA ARG A 30 -11.30 3.20 8.12
C ARG A 30 -12.55 3.23 7.25
N PRO A 31 -13.39 4.25 7.41
CA PRO A 31 -14.60 4.37 6.58
C PRO A 31 -14.26 4.79 5.17
N GLY A 32 -15.15 4.48 4.25
CA GLY A 32 -15.02 4.87 2.85
C GLY A 32 -14.37 3.82 2.00
N ASP A 33 -14.13 4.17 0.74
CA ASP A 33 -13.51 3.28 -0.22
C ASP A 33 -12.04 3.62 -0.37
N TRP A 34 -11.20 2.61 -0.32
CA TRP A 34 -9.76 2.78 -0.40
C TRP A 34 -9.18 1.94 -1.53
N ARG A 35 -8.24 2.52 -2.24
CA ARG A 35 -7.54 1.81 -3.31
C ARG A 35 -6.04 1.97 -3.12
N VAL A 36 -5.33 0.86 -3.11
CA VAL A 36 -3.87 0.86 -3.05
C VAL A 36 -3.36 0.18 -4.31
N SER A 37 -2.44 0.83 -5.00
CA SER A 37 -1.78 0.23 -6.16
C SER A 37 -0.28 0.25 -5.94
N ILE A 38 0.36 -0.85 -6.29
CA ILE A 38 1.82 -0.98 -6.22
C ILE A 38 2.29 -1.47 -7.57
N ALA A 39 3.15 -0.70 -8.21
CA ALA A 39 3.68 -1.04 -9.53
C ALA A 39 5.19 -1.09 -9.47
N GLY A 40 5.77 -2.18 -9.95
CA GLY A 40 7.21 -2.31 -10.03
C GLY A 40 7.77 -1.60 -11.25
N SER A 41 8.97 -1.07 -11.12
CA SER A 41 9.69 -0.48 -12.22
C SER A 41 10.43 -1.57 -12.99
N ARG A 42 10.51 -1.41 -14.31
CA ARG A 42 11.30 -2.33 -15.13
C ARG A 42 12.75 -1.91 -15.19
N GLU A 43 13.07 -0.71 -14.75
CA GLU A 43 14.40 -0.14 -14.89
C GLU A 43 15.25 -0.27 -13.63
N ASN A 44 14.59 -0.42 -12.48
CA ASN A 44 15.30 -0.49 -11.21
C ASN A 44 14.46 -1.27 -10.18
N ASP A 45 14.90 -1.30 -8.93
CA ASP A 45 14.23 -2.01 -7.86
C ASP A 45 13.15 -1.20 -7.15
N ASP A 46 12.78 -0.05 -7.69
CA ASP A 46 11.79 0.79 -7.04
C ASP A 46 10.38 0.34 -7.39
N TRP A 47 9.54 0.27 -6.40
CA TRP A 47 8.10 0.07 -6.59
C TRP A 47 7.40 1.36 -6.22
N GLU A 48 6.41 1.75 -7.02
CA GLU A 48 5.62 2.92 -6.71
C GLU A 48 4.30 2.51 -6.08
N MET A 49 4.04 3.01 -4.88
CA MET A 49 2.79 2.76 -4.19
C MET A 49 1.95 4.00 -4.20
N LYS A 50 0.67 3.86 -4.60
CA LYS A 50 -0.28 4.95 -4.62
C LYS A 50 -1.47 4.55 -3.77
N VAL A 51 -1.88 5.44 -2.88
CA VAL A 51 -3.03 5.22 -2.00
C VAL A 51 -4.08 6.27 -2.30
N GLU A 52 -5.28 5.82 -2.62
CA GLU A 52 -6.41 6.70 -2.86
C GLU A 52 -7.51 6.38 -1.87
N GLY A 53 -8.15 7.39 -1.33
CA GLY A 53 -9.19 7.22 -0.34
C GLY A 53 -10.35 8.18 -0.55
N PRO A 54 -11.29 8.22 0.40
CA PRO A 54 -12.46 9.07 0.28
C PRO A 54 -12.09 10.55 0.36
N ASN A 55 -12.98 11.39 -0.15
CA ASN A 55 -12.83 12.85 -0.08
C ASN A 55 -11.60 13.37 -0.80
N GLY A 56 -11.17 12.67 -1.85
CA GLY A 56 -10.05 13.11 -2.65
C GLY A 56 -8.69 12.84 -2.04
N PHE A 57 -8.63 12.02 -0.99
CA PHE A 57 -7.35 11.66 -0.40
C PHE A 57 -6.49 10.89 -1.40
N GLU A 58 -5.24 11.31 -1.56
CA GLU A 58 -4.31 10.65 -2.46
C GLU A 58 -2.89 10.87 -1.96
N ARG A 59 -2.11 9.78 -1.88
CA ARG A 59 -0.70 9.84 -1.49
C ARG A 59 0.07 8.83 -2.31
N SER A 60 1.35 9.08 -2.51
CA SER A 60 2.22 8.13 -3.19
C SER A 60 3.56 8.05 -2.47
N TYR A 61 4.25 6.92 -2.67
CA TYR A 61 5.52 6.66 -2.04
C TYR A 61 6.32 5.68 -2.90
N THR A 62 7.63 5.89 -2.99
CA THR A 62 8.52 4.98 -3.72
C THR A 62 9.12 3.99 -2.72
N LEU A 63 8.86 2.70 -2.96
CA LEU A 63 9.39 1.62 -2.14
C LEU A 63 10.70 1.14 -2.76
N VAL A 64 11.80 1.35 -2.06
CA VAL A 64 13.14 1.03 -2.59
C VAL A 64 13.52 -0.39 -2.19
N GLY A 65 13.71 -1.27 -3.16
CA GLY A 65 14.01 -2.67 -2.90
C GLY A 65 15.32 -2.87 -2.16
N SER A 66 16.34 -2.12 -2.53
CA SER A 66 17.65 -2.24 -1.87
C SER A 66 17.62 -1.80 -0.41
N ALA A 67 16.60 -1.04 -0.01
CA ALA A 67 16.41 -0.65 1.38
C ALA A 67 15.50 -1.61 2.15
N GLY A 68 15.10 -2.72 1.54
CA GLY A 68 14.21 -3.70 2.16
C GLY A 68 12.75 -3.29 2.19
N GLU A 69 12.36 -2.31 1.39
CA GLU A 69 11.00 -1.77 1.44
C GLU A 69 9.99 -2.55 0.62
N HIS A 70 10.40 -3.67 0.03
CA HIS A 70 9.47 -4.57 -0.66
C HIS A 70 8.89 -5.64 0.27
N GLU A 71 9.35 -5.73 1.50
CA GLU A 71 8.81 -6.70 2.44
C GLU A 71 7.40 -6.31 2.87
N PRO A 72 6.48 -7.28 2.98
CA PRO A 72 5.09 -6.98 3.30
C PRO A 72 4.90 -6.15 4.57
N LEU A 73 5.63 -6.43 5.63
CA LEU A 73 5.52 -5.66 6.87
C LEU A 73 5.97 -4.22 6.68
N VAL A 74 7.03 -4.01 5.90
CA VAL A 74 7.51 -2.66 5.62
C VAL A 74 6.49 -1.90 4.79
N ILE A 75 5.90 -2.55 3.80
CA ILE A 75 4.86 -1.93 2.97
C ILE A 75 3.68 -1.51 3.84
N ALA A 76 3.25 -2.36 4.75
CA ALA A 76 2.15 -2.04 5.65
C ALA A 76 2.49 -0.85 6.54
N ASN A 77 3.71 -0.78 7.05
CA ASN A 77 4.15 0.34 7.89
C ASN A 77 4.18 1.64 7.11
N VAL A 78 4.67 1.61 5.87
CA VAL A 78 4.67 2.79 5.01
C VAL A 78 3.24 3.24 4.76
N LEU A 79 2.35 2.29 4.46
CA LEU A 79 0.94 2.61 4.24
C LEU A 79 0.36 3.34 5.45
N LEU A 80 0.60 2.83 6.65
CA LEU A 80 0.08 3.46 7.86
C LEU A 80 0.60 4.88 8.04
N LYS A 81 1.84 5.14 7.63
CA LYS A 81 2.40 6.49 7.71
C LYS A 81 1.79 7.44 6.70
N LEU A 82 1.36 6.93 5.56
CA LEU A 82 0.74 7.74 4.52
C LEU A 82 -0.72 8.09 4.83
N LEU A 83 -1.37 7.27 5.63
CA LEU A 83 -2.78 7.48 5.94
C LEU A 83 -2.97 8.67 6.89
N PRO A 84 -4.08 9.40 6.77
CA PRO A 84 -4.34 10.50 7.69
C PRO A 84 -4.62 9.95 9.09
N SER A 85 -4.34 10.77 10.09
CA SER A 85 -4.62 10.38 11.46
C SER A 85 -6.13 10.24 11.67
N MET A 86 -6.50 9.20 12.43
CA MET A 86 -7.89 9.04 12.80
C MET A 86 -8.27 10.09 13.84
N PRO A 87 -9.49 10.63 13.79
CA PRO A 87 -9.91 11.56 14.82
C PRO A 87 -9.87 10.93 16.21
N GLN A 88 -9.37 11.67 17.16
CA GLN A 88 -9.34 11.25 18.55
C GLN A 88 -10.55 11.78 19.29
N ARG A 89 -11.01 11.01 20.24
CA ARG A 89 -12.16 11.43 21.02
C ARG A 89 -11.84 11.48 22.47
#